data_f17cd2acf7d528b1fab2877dbf37347b
#
_entry.id   f17cd2acf7d528b1fab2877dbf37347b
#
_cell.length_a   1.000
_cell.length_b   1.000
_cell.length_c   1.000
_cell.angle_alpha   90.00
_cell.angle_beta   90.00
_cell.angle_gamma   90.00
#
_symmetry.space_group_name_H-M   'P 1'
#
loop_
_entity.id
_entity.type
_entity.pdbx_description
1 polymer ?
#
loop_
_entity_poly.entity_id
_entity_poly.type
_entity_poly.pdbx_seq_one_letter_code
_entity_poly.pdbx_strand_id
1 'polypeptide(L)'
;MQRITISVDDELAAAFERLVEQRGYLNRSEAFRDLVRKELDAAALSGAAKPARGGRYKAVKQQHCVATVSYIYNHHERQLANRLTGMQHANHDMAVAAMHVHLDHDNCLETLILRGPLEEVRQCADALTSQTGVRHGQTHMVPVDLQEAKHRHGVAHGHPHTHLHAHPRS
;
A
#
# COMPACT_ATOMS: atom_id res chain seq x y z
N MET A 1 25.33 -10.45 2.48
CA MET A 1 24.58 -9.90 3.64
C MET A 1 25.46 -8.87 4.31
N GLN A 2 24.98 -7.64 4.55
CA GLN A 2 25.74 -6.56 5.17
C GLN A 2 25.38 -6.47 6.65
N ARG A 3 26.39 -6.27 7.51
CA ARG A 3 26.19 -6.06 8.95
C ARG A 3 26.34 -4.57 9.26
N ILE A 4 25.38 -4.02 10.03
CA ILE A 4 25.39 -2.63 10.48
C ILE A 4 25.47 -2.63 12.00
N THR A 5 26.35 -1.80 12.56
CA THR A 5 26.44 -1.56 14.01
C THR A 5 26.08 -0.11 14.28
N ILE A 6 25.17 0.13 15.22
CA ILE A 6 24.65 1.45 15.56
C ILE A 6 24.86 1.63 17.08
N SER A 7 25.40 2.78 17.48
CA SER A 7 25.46 3.20 18.88
C SER A 7 24.26 4.12 19.16
N VAL A 8 23.55 3.85 20.24
CA VAL A 8 22.41 4.63 20.72
C VAL A 8 22.60 4.94 22.20
N ASP A 9 21.96 5.99 22.69
CA ASP A 9 21.92 6.28 24.13
C ASP A 9 21.03 5.29 24.89
N ASP A 10 21.18 5.26 26.21
CA ASP A 10 20.48 4.28 27.06
C ASP A 10 18.95 4.47 27.04
N GLU A 11 18.47 5.71 26.93
CA GLU A 11 17.04 6.00 26.89
C GLU A 11 16.38 5.46 25.61
N LEU A 12 17.00 5.71 24.47
CA LEU A 12 16.54 5.19 23.17
C LEU A 12 16.65 3.66 23.12
N ALA A 13 17.73 3.09 23.67
CA ALA A 13 17.87 1.63 23.77
C ALA A 13 16.72 1.02 24.58
N ALA A 14 16.41 1.57 25.75
CA ALA A 14 15.30 1.09 26.59
C ALA A 14 13.94 1.27 25.92
N ALA A 15 13.72 2.36 25.17
CA ALA A 15 12.49 2.58 24.41
C ALA A 15 12.35 1.55 23.27
N PHE A 16 13.44 1.24 22.58
CA PHE A 16 13.45 0.24 21.52
C PHE A 16 13.17 -1.17 22.04
N GLU A 17 13.75 -1.57 23.21
CA GLU A 17 13.44 -2.85 23.84
C GLU A 17 11.94 -2.98 24.16
N ARG A 18 11.35 -1.95 24.78
CA ARG A 18 9.91 -1.94 25.05
C ARG A 18 9.08 -2.11 23.77
N LEU A 19 9.48 -1.48 22.69
CA LEU A 19 8.81 -1.61 21.39
C LEU A 19 8.92 -3.04 20.83
N VAL A 20 10.10 -3.66 20.94
CA VAL A 20 10.34 -5.05 20.50
C VAL A 20 9.40 -5.99 21.24
N GLU A 21 9.31 -5.86 22.56
CA GLU A 21 8.43 -6.67 23.42
C GLU A 21 6.94 -6.44 23.10
N GLN A 22 6.50 -5.17 23.07
CA GLN A 22 5.10 -4.81 22.86
C GLN A 22 4.56 -5.25 21.49
N ARG A 23 5.42 -5.26 20.48
CA ARG A 23 5.04 -5.68 19.12
C ARG A 23 5.30 -7.16 18.84
N GLY A 24 5.87 -7.90 19.78
CA GLY A 24 6.12 -9.33 19.68
C GLY A 24 7.18 -9.70 18.66
N TYR A 25 8.16 -8.82 18.40
CA TYR A 25 9.26 -9.16 17.50
C TYR A 25 10.17 -10.22 18.13
N LEU A 26 10.60 -11.20 17.32
CA LEU A 26 11.47 -12.29 17.79
C LEU A 26 12.86 -11.81 18.21
N ASN A 27 13.34 -10.72 17.62
CA ASN A 27 14.64 -10.14 17.91
C ASN A 27 14.75 -8.68 17.44
N ARG A 28 15.76 -7.97 18.00
CA ARG A 28 16.07 -6.58 17.66
C ARG A 28 16.31 -6.33 16.17
N SER A 29 16.96 -7.27 15.49
CA SER A 29 17.30 -7.13 14.07
C SER A 29 16.06 -7.17 13.18
N GLU A 30 15.03 -7.92 13.55
CA GLU A 30 13.75 -7.96 12.85
C GLU A 30 12.98 -6.66 13.05
N ALA A 31 12.86 -6.20 14.29
CA ALA A 31 12.23 -4.93 14.62
C ALA A 31 12.89 -3.76 13.87
N PHE A 32 14.23 -3.70 13.87
CA PHE A 32 14.97 -2.66 13.17
C PHE A 32 14.72 -2.68 11.66
N ARG A 33 14.75 -3.86 11.02
CA ARG A 33 14.46 -3.98 9.58
C ARG A 33 13.05 -3.51 9.24
N ASP A 34 12.07 -3.88 10.06
CA ASP A 34 10.67 -3.48 9.85
C ASP A 34 10.49 -1.96 9.98
N LEU A 35 11.08 -1.35 10.99
CA LEU A 35 11.05 0.11 11.17
C LEU A 35 11.72 0.85 10.01
N VAL A 36 12.89 0.38 9.57
CA VAL A 36 13.60 0.99 8.43
C VAL A 36 12.80 0.85 7.14
N ARG A 37 12.19 -0.31 6.88
CA ARG A 37 11.31 -0.49 5.72
C ARG A 37 10.14 0.47 5.73
N LYS A 38 9.43 0.57 6.85
CA LYS A 38 8.30 1.50 7.00
C LYS A 38 8.69 2.94 6.70
N GLU A 39 9.87 3.37 7.19
CA GLU A 39 10.34 4.73 6.93
C GLU A 39 10.75 4.94 5.47
N LEU A 40 11.42 3.96 4.85
CA LEU A 40 11.76 4.00 3.43
C LEU A 40 10.52 3.99 2.53
N ASP A 41 9.51 3.20 2.87
CA ASP A 41 8.23 3.18 2.16
C ASP A 41 7.50 4.52 2.29
N ALA A 42 7.44 5.08 3.49
CA ALA A 42 6.86 6.41 3.73
C ALA A 42 7.59 7.50 2.92
N ALA A 43 8.92 7.47 2.88
CA ALA A 43 9.72 8.40 2.09
C ALA A 43 9.48 8.23 0.58
N ALA A 44 9.37 6.99 0.09
CA ALA A 44 9.04 6.70 -1.30
C ALA A 44 7.64 7.21 -1.69
N LEU A 45 6.68 7.03 -0.78
CA LEU A 45 5.29 7.46 -0.98
C LEU A 45 5.13 8.98 -0.91
N SER A 46 5.93 9.69 -0.11
CA SER A 46 5.87 11.15 0.02
C SER A 46 6.51 11.92 -1.15
N GLY A 47 7.14 11.23 -2.10
CA GLY A 47 7.91 11.87 -3.19
C GLY A 47 9.18 12.59 -2.69
N ALA A 48 9.49 12.49 -1.39
CA ALA A 48 10.63 13.15 -0.75
C ALA A 48 11.98 12.45 -0.99
N ALA A 49 11.99 11.27 -1.61
CA ALA A 49 13.21 10.58 -2.00
C ALA A 49 13.90 11.35 -3.14
N LYS A 50 14.70 12.37 -2.78
CA LYS A 50 15.63 12.97 -3.72
C LYS A 50 16.58 11.88 -4.21
N PRO A 51 16.81 11.74 -5.55
CA PRO A 51 17.79 10.79 -6.04
C PRO A 51 19.15 11.13 -5.44
N ALA A 52 19.85 10.10 -4.96
CA ALA A 52 21.22 10.24 -4.48
C ALA A 52 22.05 10.98 -5.53
N ARG A 53 22.84 11.99 -5.09
CA ARG A 53 23.71 12.84 -5.93
C ARG A 53 24.56 11.94 -6.85
N GLY A 54 24.38 12.06 -8.17
CA GLY A 54 25.35 11.55 -9.15
C GLY A 54 24.84 10.60 -10.24
N GLY A 55 23.53 10.30 -10.33
CA GLY A 55 23.00 9.45 -11.40
C GLY A 55 22.49 10.27 -12.59
N ARG A 56 22.96 9.92 -13.82
CA ARG A 56 22.36 10.38 -15.07
C ARG A 56 20.85 10.22 -14.99
N TYR A 57 20.11 11.25 -15.38
CA TYR A 57 18.64 11.25 -15.50
C TYR A 57 18.18 10.05 -16.36
N LYS A 58 17.92 8.91 -15.75
CA LYS A 58 16.99 7.92 -16.33
C LYS A 58 15.60 8.46 -16.08
N ALA A 59 14.75 8.47 -17.12
CA ALA A 59 13.35 8.81 -17.01
C ALA A 59 12.78 8.21 -15.70
N VAL A 60 12.15 9.04 -14.87
CA VAL A 60 11.58 8.60 -13.59
C VAL A 60 10.61 7.48 -13.92
N LYS A 61 11.01 6.26 -13.62
CA LYS A 61 10.14 5.09 -13.84
C LYS A 61 8.90 5.34 -13.00
N GLN A 62 7.74 5.43 -13.63
CA GLN A 62 6.49 5.70 -12.95
C GLN A 62 6.35 4.72 -11.77
N GLN A 63 6.30 5.27 -10.55
CA GLN A 63 6.18 4.45 -9.36
C GLN A 63 4.79 3.81 -9.34
N HIS A 64 4.72 2.53 -9.02
CA HIS A 64 3.47 1.82 -8.85
C HIS A 64 3.30 1.39 -7.40
N CYS A 65 2.06 1.23 -6.98
CA CYS A 65 1.73 0.70 -5.66
C CYS A 65 0.52 -0.24 -5.73
N VAL A 66 0.41 -1.04 -4.69
CA VAL A 66 -0.84 -1.70 -4.30
C VAL A 66 -1.28 -1.06 -3.00
N ALA A 67 -2.55 -0.67 -2.90
CA ALA A 67 -3.10 -0.02 -1.73
C ALA A 67 -4.33 -0.74 -1.21
N THR A 68 -4.50 -0.70 0.12
CA THR A 68 -5.78 -0.97 0.77
C THR A 68 -6.37 0.36 1.21
N VAL A 69 -7.62 0.61 0.84
CA VAL A 69 -8.39 1.78 1.27
C VAL A 69 -9.60 1.28 2.03
N SER A 70 -9.72 1.64 3.31
CA SER A 70 -10.86 1.24 4.13
C SER A 70 -11.58 2.48 4.67
N TYR A 71 -12.89 2.43 4.74
CA TYR A 71 -13.73 3.49 5.26
C TYR A 71 -15.07 2.98 5.74
N ILE A 72 -15.74 3.77 6.59
CA ILE A 72 -17.08 3.50 7.09
C ILE A 72 -18.03 4.54 6.51
N TYR A 73 -19.22 4.10 6.11
CA TYR A 73 -20.30 4.99 5.68
C TYR A 73 -21.68 4.42 6.01
N ASN A 74 -22.69 5.28 6.02
CA ASN A 74 -24.08 4.86 6.18
C ASN A 74 -24.66 4.46 4.80
N HIS A 75 -25.00 3.18 4.63
CA HIS A 75 -25.49 2.66 3.36
C HIS A 75 -26.92 3.10 3.04
N HIS A 76 -27.69 3.63 4.01
CA HIS A 76 -28.98 4.23 3.77
C HIS A 76 -28.90 5.61 3.11
N GLU A 77 -27.73 6.26 3.17
CA GLU A 77 -27.45 7.47 2.38
C GLU A 77 -27.21 7.10 0.91
N ARG A 78 -28.30 6.84 0.19
CA ARG A 78 -28.25 6.35 -1.21
C ARG A 78 -27.38 7.19 -2.13
N GLN A 79 -27.36 8.51 -1.96
CA GLN A 79 -26.52 9.40 -2.77
C GLN A 79 -25.04 9.16 -2.51
N LEU A 80 -24.63 8.92 -1.27
CA LEU A 80 -23.25 8.60 -0.92
C LEU A 80 -22.86 7.22 -1.46
N ALA A 81 -23.68 6.20 -1.22
CA ALA A 81 -23.43 4.86 -1.73
C ALA A 81 -23.28 4.84 -3.26
N ASN A 82 -24.15 5.55 -3.99
CA ASN A 82 -24.07 5.66 -5.44
C ASN A 82 -22.80 6.41 -5.90
N ARG A 83 -22.39 7.48 -5.19
CA ARG A 83 -21.13 8.18 -5.51
C ARG A 83 -19.92 7.29 -5.33
N LEU A 84 -19.83 6.59 -4.19
CA LEU A 84 -18.72 5.67 -3.90
C LEU A 84 -18.62 4.56 -4.96
N THR A 85 -19.74 3.91 -5.29
CA THR A 85 -19.81 2.91 -6.36
C THR A 85 -19.44 3.51 -7.72
N GLY A 86 -19.92 4.70 -8.04
CA GLY A 86 -19.58 5.40 -9.29
C GLY A 86 -18.07 5.70 -9.40
N MET A 87 -17.43 6.09 -8.30
CA MET A 87 -15.99 6.34 -8.26
C MET A 87 -15.18 5.06 -8.46
N GLN A 88 -15.63 3.93 -7.90
CA GLN A 88 -15.01 2.63 -8.12
C GLN A 88 -15.12 2.20 -9.59
N HIS A 89 -16.29 2.38 -10.20
CA HIS A 89 -16.50 2.07 -11.62
C HIS A 89 -15.67 2.97 -12.53
N ALA A 90 -15.56 4.26 -12.22
CA ALA A 90 -14.73 5.19 -12.99
C ALA A 90 -13.22 4.84 -12.93
N ASN A 91 -12.81 4.08 -11.91
CA ASN A 91 -11.42 3.65 -11.69
C ASN A 91 -11.28 2.12 -11.76
N HIS A 92 -12.11 1.44 -12.55
CA HIS A 92 -12.17 -0.02 -12.61
C HIS A 92 -10.83 -0.67 -12.99
N ASP A 93 -9.98 0.01 -13.76
CA ASP A 93 -8.64 -0.48 -14.12
C ASP A 93 -7.70 -0.54 -12.92
N MET A 94 -7.92 0.29 -11.90
CA MET A 94 -7.15 0.30 -10.67
C MET A 94 -7.81 -0.52 -9.56
N ALA A 95 -9.15 -0.62 -9.53
CA ALA A 95 -9.88 -1.34 -8.51
C ALA A 95 -9.81 -2.86 -8.75
N VAL A 96 -8.96 -3.54 -7.98
CA VAL A 96 -8.71 -4.99 -8.12
C VAL A 96 -9.78 -5.81 -7.40
N ALA A 97 -10.22 -5.36 -6.23
CA ALA A 97 -11.22 -6.03 -5.41
C ALA A 97 -11.89 -5.05 -4.45
N ALA A 98 -13.10 -5.38 -4.06
CA ALA A 98 -13.85 -4.70 -3.01
C ALA A 98 -14.41 -5.73 -2.02
N MET A 99 -14.40 -5.39 -0.75
CA MET A 99 -15.03 -6.15 0.32
C MET A 99 -15.94 -5.22 1.12
N HIS A 100 -17.16 -5.69 1.38
CA HIS A 100 -18.18 -4.95 2.08
C HIS A 100 -18.63 -5.74 3.30
N VAL A 101 -18.63 -5.10 4.47
CA VAL A 101 -19.02 -5.71 5.75
C VAL A 101 -20.02 -4.84 6.44
N HIS A 102 -21.19 -5.39 6.77
CA HIS A 102 -22.17 -4.73 7.62
C HIS A 102 -21.68 -4.72 9.07
N LEU A 103 -21.51 -3.54 9.65
CA LEU A 103 -21.12 -3.39 11.06
C LEU A 103 -22.35 -3.39 11.97
N ASP A 104 -23.40 -2.70 11.55
CA ASP A 104 -24.70 -2.62 12.20
C ASP A 104 -25.79 -2.39 11.14
N HIS A 105 -27.00 -1.98 11.58
CA HIS A 105 -28.13 -1.74 10.70
C HIS A 105 -27.88 -0.60 9.69
N ASP A 106 -27.10 0.40 10.06
CA ASP A 106 -26.89 1.62 9.27
C ASP A 106 -25.50 1.71 8.65
N ASN A 107 -24.49 1.13 9.30
CA ASN A 107 -23.10 1.36 8.96
C ASN A 107 -22.44 0.15 8.29
N CYS A 108 -21.68 0.44 7.27
CA CYS A 108 -20.84 -0.53 6.57
C CYS A 108 -19.37 -0.12 6.59
N LEU A 109 -18.51 -1.10 6.77
CA LEU A 109 -17.09 -1.00 6.47
C LEU A 109 -16.88 -1.50 5.04
N GLU A 110 -16.27 -0.69 4.22
CA GLU A 110 -15.82 -1.08 2.90
C GLU A 110 -14.30 -1.03 2.82
N THR A 111 -13.72 -2.03 2.16
CA THR A 111 -12.29 -2.11 1.90
C THR A 111 -12.07 -2.37 0.41
N LEU A 112 -11.27 -1.51 -0.21
CA LEU A 112 -10.87 -1.62 -1.61
C LEU A 112 -9.41 -2.00 -1.71
N ILE A 113 -9.09 -2.84 -2.69
CA ILE A 113 -7.72 -3.07 -3.13
C ILE A 113 -7.53 -2.30 -4.44
N LEU A 114 -6.64 -1.32 -4.42
CA LEU A 114 -6.26 -0.53 -5.59
C LEU A 114 -4.85 -0.92 -6.04
N ARG A 115 -4.61 -0.91 -7.36
CA ARG A 115 -3.29 -1.15 -7.96
C ARG A 115 -3.09 -0.25 -9.16
N GLY A 116 -1.98 0.46 -9.23
CA GLY A 116 -1.69 1.34 -10.36
C GLY A 116 -0.51 2.27 -10.09
N PRO A 117 -0.39 3.32 -10.92
CA PRO A 117 0.55 4.39 -10.67
C PRO A 117 0.29 5.05 -9.31
N LEU A 118 1.35 5.26 -8.55
CA LEU A 118 1.28 5.74 -7.16
C LEU A 118 0.39 6.99 -7.01
N GLU A 119 0.57 7.95 -7.89
CA GLU A 119 -0.15 9.22 -7.80
C GLU A 119 -1.64 9.07 -8.12
N GLU A 120 -1.99 8.25 -9.10
CA GLU A 120 -3.38 7.97 -9.47
C GLU A 120 -4.11 7.19 -8.36
N VAL A 121 -3.44 6.19 -7.77
CA VAL A 121 -3.96 5.42 -6.64
C VAL A 121 -4.16 6.34 -5.43
N ARG A 122 -3.22 7.26 -5.15
CA ARG A 122 -3.36 8.23 -4.06
C ARG A 122 -4.57 9.15 -4.28
N GLN A 123 -4.68 9.74 -5.45
CA GLN A 123 -5.81 10.62 -5.78
C GLN A 123 -7.16 9.89 -5.65
N CYS A 124 -7.23 8.65 -6.12
CA CYS A 124 -8.44 7.83 -5.97
C CYS A 124 -8.76 7.54 -4.49
N ALA A 125 -7.77 7.16 -3.69
CA ALA A 125 -7.92 6.90 -2.27
C ALA A 125 -8.36 8.15 -1.49
N ASP A 126 -7.71 9.29 -1.74
CA ASP A 126 -8.04 10.57 -1.12
C ASP A 126 -9.46 11.02 -1.50
N ALA A 127 -9.84 10.86 -2.78
CA ALA A 127 -11.17 11.19 -3.25
C ALA A 127 -12.26 10.34 -2.60
N LEU A 128 -12.02 9.04 -2.37
CA LEU A 128 -12.95 8.15 -1.67
C LEU A 128 -13.08 8.51 -0.19
N THR A 129 -11.96 8.68 0.50
CA THR A 129 -11.95 8.90 1.96
C THR A 129 -12.39 10.31 2.37
N SER A 130 -12.32 11.29 1.47
CA SER A 130 -12.77 12.68 1.70
C SER A 130 -14.24 12.92 1.38
N GLN A 131 -15.00 11.92 0.89
CA GLN A 131 -16.42 12.10 0.61
C GLN A 131 -17.20 12.47 1.88
N THR A 132 -18.07 13.47 1.77
CA THR A 132 -18.97 13.84 2.88
C THR A 132 -19.83 12.64 3.27
N GLY A 133 -19.82 12.29 4.55
CA GLY A 133 -20.50 11.12 5.11
C GLY A 133 -19.60 9.88 5.24
N VAL A 134 -18.42 9.90 4.65
CA VAL A 134 -17.36 8.89 4.90
C VAL A 134 -16.67 9.18 6.22
N ARG A 135 -16.44 8.15 7.00
CA ARG A 135 -15.77 8.20 8.31
C ARG A 135 -14.67 7.14 8.39
N HIS A 136 -13.70 7.36 9.27
CA HIS A 136 -12.60 6.41 9.52
C HIS A 136 -11.86 5.97 8.26
N GLY A 137 -11.72 6.90 7.27
CA GLY A 137 -10.95 6.64 6.06
C GLY A 137 -9.48 6.38 6.38
N GLN A 138 -8.95 5.25 5.92
CA GLN A 138 -7.55 4.88 6.07
C GLN A 138 -7.03 4.33 4.75
N THR A 139 -5.80 4.69 4.41
CA THR A 139 -5.13 4.18 3.23
C THR A 139 -3.76 3.65 3.62
N HIS A 140 -3.50 2.39 3.25
CA HIS A 140 -2.18 1.79 3.37
C HIS A 140 -1.66 1.48 1.97
N MET A 141 -0.51 2.03 1.60
CA MET A 141 0.11 1.86 0.29
C MET A 141 1.41 1.08 0.41
N VAL A 142 1.58 0.09 -0.48
CA VAL A 142 2.80 -0.70 -0.62
C VAL A 142 3.42 -0.39 -1.97
N PRO A 143 4.60 0.27 -2.04
CA PRO A 143 5.28 0.52 -3.30
C PRO A 143 5.74 -0.79 -3.93
N VAL A 144 5.54 -0.93 -5.25
CA VAL A 144 5.88 -2.14 -5.98
C VAL A 144 6.68 -1.83 -7.25
N ASP A 145 7.55 -2.76 -7.63
CA ASP A 145 8.19 -2.79 -8.95
C ASP A 145 7.44 -3.76 -9.86
N LEU A 146 7.06 -3.28 -11.05
CA LEU A 146 6.37 -4.12 -12.04
C LEU A 146 7.40 -4.82 -12.92
N GLN A 147 7.24 -6.14 -13.08
CA GLN A 147 8.03 -6.97 -13.97
C GLN A 147 7.12 -7.82 -14.85
N GLU A 148 7.40 -7.81 -16.15
CA GLU A 148 6.75 -8.75 -17.07
C GLU A 148 7.42 -10.11 -16.98
N ALA A 149 6.64 -11.15 -16.72
CA ALA A 149 7.11 -12.53 -16.73
C ALA A 149 6.34 -13.34 -17.76
N LYS A 150 7.07 -14.00 -18.65
CA LYS A 150 6.52 -14.96 -19.62
C LYS A 150 6.64 -16.35 -19.02
N HIS A 151 5.53 -17.05 -18.88
CA HIS A 151 5.53 -18.45 -18.46
C HIS A 151 4.40 -19.25 -19.11
N ARG A 152 4.47 -20.57 -18.95
CA ARG A 152 3.46 -21.51 -19.43
C ARG A 152 2.91 -22.26 -18.21
N HIS A 153 1.60 -22.44 -18.18
CA HIS A 153 0.94 -23.32 -17.22
C HIS A 153 0.61 -24.65 -17.88
N GLY A 154 0.97 -25.76 -17.25
CA GLY A 154 0.58 -27.12 -17.64
C GLY A 154 1.44 -27.80 -18.70
N VAL A 155 1.17 -29.08 -18.92
CA VAL A 155 1.86 -29.98 -19.84
C VAL A 155 1.43 -29.73 -21.29
N ALA A 156 2.40 -29.74 -22.20
CA ALA A 156 2.37 -29.92 -23.66
C ALA A 156 1.51 -28.97 -24.53
N HIS A 157 0.42 -28.36 -24.05
CA HIS A 157 -0.47 -27.51 -24.85
C HIS A 157 -0.74 -26.09 -24.28
N GLY A 158 -0.02 -25.69 -23.24
CA GLY A 158 -0.16 -24.35 -22.65
C GLY A 158 0.37 -23.26 -23.58
N HIS A 159 -0.48 -22.31 -23.99
CA HIS A 159 -0.01 -21.14 -24.72
C HIS A 159 0.84 -20.25 -23.82
N PRO A 160 1.99 -19.75 -24.31
CA PRO A 160 2.79 -18.78 -23.56
C PRO A 160 1.98 -17.48 -23.43
N HIS A 161 1.89 -16.96 -22.22
CA HIS A 161 1.25 -15.68 -21.96
C HIS A 161 2.13 -14.85 -21.04
N THR A 162 1.92 -13.54 -21.06
CA THR A 162 2.67 -12.59 -20.27
C THR A 162 1.81 -12.16 -19.11
N HIS A 163 2.37 -12.23 -17.89
CA HIS A 163 1.79 -11.66 -16.69
C HIS A 163 2.63 -10.49 -16.18
N LEU A 164 1.95 -9.53 -15.59
CA LEU A 164 2.58 -8.44 -14.89
C LEU A 164 2.64 -8.81 -13.39
N HIS A 165 3.85 -9.01 -12.90
CA HIS A 165 4.11 -9.27 -11.48
C HIS A 165 4.43 -7.98 -10.76
N ALA A 166 3.81 -7.78 -9.59
CA ALA A 166 4.08 -6.66 -8.70
C ALA A 166 4.96 -7.17 -7.53
N HIS A 167 6.22 -6.75 -7.51
CA HIS A 167 7.17 -7.12 -6.46
C HIS A 167 7.26 -6.00 -5.44
N PRO A 168 6.90 -6.24 -4.16
CA PRO A 168 7.09 -5.25 -3.11
C PRO A 168 8.54 -4.82 -3.03
N ARG A 169 8.80 -3.54 -2.84
CA ARG A 169 10.14 -3.03 -2.58
C ARG A 169 10.54 -3.42 -1.17
N SER A 170 11.68 -4.08 -1.04
CA SER A 170 12.26 -4.54 0.23
C SER A 170 13.38 -3.62 0.69
#